data_617c76f94298c231de76952b0bc05103
#
_entry.id   617c76f94298c231de76952b0bc05103
#
_cell.length_a   1.000
_cell.length_b   1.000
_cell.length_c   1.000
_cell.angle_alpha   90.00
_cell.angle_beta   90.00
_cell.angle_gamma   90.00
#
_symmetry.space_group_name_H-M   'P 1'
#
loop_
_entity.id
_entity.type
_entity.pdbx_description
1 polymer ?
#
loop_
_entity_poly.entity_id
_entity_poly.type
_entity_poly.pdbx_seq_one_letter_code
_entity_poly.pdbx_strand_id
1 'polypeptide(L)'
;MSTPAITHRADHSIFPDKRLRSRGLFVFGLLQFLYMDLRERLAHLIKGDVVDDAETLKKYSRDTSVFERTPKVVVFPKGEDDVSAIIKYTHDARERGEDVSVVARSAGTDMTGGPLTRSISLAFTKYMNKIIKVDDKAVTAQPGVYYRDLEKETLSKTGKIIPSYPASRMLCAFGGMISNNSGGELTLRYGKTNDYVRNLKVVLSDGSRAELRPMSFTEAEQKAQEPTLEGTIYRDIRALLEKYEGEILAAKPTVTKNSAGYSLWNVMDRKTNTFDLTQLVCGSQGTLAVVTEGTVGIVKMKEHRAMLVIFLSDMNILPEIVRRVLEHGPESFESYDDQTFKLAVRFIPQIIGHFGFSQMIKLGFAFIPEMWMVLTGGVPKLVLMAEFAEDTDEEAIEKARAARMALHGLAVSTKLAKSEAQAAKYWTIRRESFALLRKNLKGLYAAPFIDDLVVHPDNYPQFIPELYALLNEHHLLYTIAGHIGDANFHIIPLMNMKDPRHRREIIELQPKVYEIVAKYKGSITGEHNDGIIRTPYLGIMYGETMIKLFEETKRIFDPLGVLNPGKKTGGTIDDIKNSMIQNV
;
A
#
# COMPACT_ATOMS: atom_id res chain seq x y z
N MET A 1 49.75 34.23 25.33
CA MET A 1 48.63 34.97 25.91
C MET A 1 47.51 34.00 26.12
N SER A 2 47.32 33.55 27.35
CA SER A 2 46.40 32.51 27.78
C SER A 2 45.07 33.15 28.17
N THR A 3 43.97 32.68 27.54
CA THR A 3 42.59 33.05 27.88
C THR A 3 42.16 32.29 29.15
N PRO A 4 41.54 32.94 30.14
CA PRO A 4 41.10 32.25 31.36
C PRO A 4 39.77 31.52 31.14
N ALA A 5 39.71 30.29 31.62
CA ALA A 5 38.49 29.48 31.70
C ALA A 5 37.57 30.07 32.78
N ILE A 6 36.36 30.47 32.39
CA ILE A 6 35.31 30.89 33.32
C ILE A 6 34.63 29.64 33.87
N THR A 7 35.00 29.23 35.06
CA THR A 7 34.30 28.25 35.87
C THR A 7 33.12 28.94 36.58
N HIS A 8 31.88 28.80 36.05
CA HIS A 8 30.69 29.18 36.80
C HIS A 8 30.46 28.18 37.94
N ARG A 9 30.89 28.53 39.15
CA ARG A 9 30.33 27.95 40.37
C ARG A 9 28.92 28.49 40.54
N ALA A 10 27.92 27.60 40.48
CA ALA A 10 26.56 27.95 40.84
C ALA A 10 26.50 28.35 42.31
N ASP A 11 26.16 29.58 42.59
CA ASP A 11 25.98 30.11 43.94
C ASP A 11 24.68 29.54 44.53
N HIS A 12 24.81 28.63 45.49
CA HIS A 12 23.71 27.91 46.15
C HIS A 12 22.92 28.75 47.16
N SER A 13 23.19 30.06 47.26
CA SER A 13 22.63 30.94 48.29
C SER A 13 21.35 31.71 47.91
N ILE A 14 20.88 31.60 46.65
CA ILE A 14 19.84 32.51 46.13
C ILE A 14 18.40 32.06 46.48
N PHE A 15 18.17 30.80 46.89
CA PHE A 15 16.82 30.32 47.25
C PHE A 15 16.85 29.53 48.57
N PRO A 16 16.34 30.09 49.66
CA PRO A 16 16.30 29.40 50.97
C PRO A 16 15.21 28.31 51.06
N ASP A 17 14.20 28.33 50.19
CA ASP A 17 13.10 27.35 50.20
C ASP A 17 13.37 26.20 49.23
N LYS A 18 13.37 24.95 49.73
CA LYS A 18 13.54 23.73 48.93
C LYS A 18 12.49 23.61 47.82
N ARG A 19 11.25 24.14 48.01
CA ARG A 19 10.16 24.13 46.99
C ARG A 19 10.42 25.13 45.87
N LEU A 20 11.03 26.28 46.18
CA LEU A 20 11.45 27.28 45.18
C LEU A 20 12.68 26.82 44.39
N ARG A 21 13.62 26.10 45.01
CA ARG A 21 14.75 25.47 44.32
C ARG A 21 14.28 24.37 43.35
N SER A 22 13.33 23.51 43.75
CA SER A 22 12.81 22.48 42.86
C SER A 22 12.02 23.07 41.70
N ARG A 23 11.24 24.15 41.91
CA ARG A 23 10.57 24.89 40.84
C ARG A 23 11.53 25.60 39.89
N GLY A 24 12.57 26.25 40.43
CA GLY A 24 13.62 26.91 39.63
C GLY A 24 14.42 25.95 38.77
N LEU A 25 14.81 24.79 39.31
CA LEU A 25 15.46 23.72 38.56
C LEU A 25 14.55 23.10 37.48
N PHE A 26 13.26 22.95 37.78
CA PHE A 26 12.26 22.45 36.83
C PHE A 26 12.06 23.45 35.69
N VAL A 27 11.90 24.74 35.97
CA VAL A 27 11.76 25.81 34.95
C VAL A 27 13.04 25.95 34.13
N PHE A 28 14.22 25.88 34.75
CA PHE A 28 15.51 25.93 34.05
C PHE A 28 15.68 24.71 33.12
N GLY A 29 15.37 23.51 33.61
CA GLY A 29 15.39 22.28 32.80
C GLY A 29 14.39 22.33 31.62
N LEU A 30 13.20 22.87 31.85
CA LEU A 30 12.17 23.05 30.80
C LEU A 30 12.62 24.05 29.73
N LEU A 31 13.22 25.18 30.15
CA LEU A 31 13.80 26.17 29.24
C LEU A 31 14.95 25.57 28.44
N GLN A 32 15.85 24.84 29.07
CA GLN A 32 16.95 24.16 28.39
C GLN A 32 16.44 23.14 27.37
N PHE A 33 15.42 22.37 27.70
CA PHE A 33 14.79 21.42 26.78
C PHE A 33 14.14 22.11 25.55
N LEU A 34 13.53 23.29 25.75
CA LEU A 34 12.94 24.08 24.65
C LEU A 34 13.98 24.70 23.72
N TYR A 35 15.21 24.96 24.19
CA TYR A 35 16.33 25.43 23.37
C TYR A 35 17.07 24.32 22.61
N MET A 36 16.85 23.04 22.94
CA MET A 36 17.40 21.91 22.19
C MET A 36 16.78 21.83 20.79
N ASP A 37 17.51 21.33 19.82
CA ASP A 37 16.97 21.02 18.51
C ASP A 37 15.99 19.82 18.57
N LEU A 38 15.25 19.59 17.49
CA LEU A 38 14.23 18.54 17.44
C LEU A 38 14.82 17.14 17.70
N ARG A 39 16.01 16.85 17.14
CA ARG A 39 16.69 15.56 17.30
C ARG A 39 17.05 15.32 18.78
N GLU A 40 17.66 16.31 19.42
CA GLU A 40 18.04 16.21 20.82
C GLU A 40 16.84 16.02 21.74
N ARG A 41 15.77 16.82 21.55
CA ARG A 41 14.53 16.67 22.31
C ARG A 41 13.96 15.25 22.22
N LEU A 42 13.86 14.69 21.00
CA LEU A 42 13.32 13.34 20.78
C LEU A 42 14.25 12.27 21.35
N ALA A 43 15.57 12.42 21.25
CA ALA A 43 16.55 11.47 21.78
C ALA A 43 16.49 11.33 23.31
N HIS A 44 16.08 12.37 24.03
CA HIS A 44 15.89 12.30 25.49
C HIS A 44 14.61 11.55 25.91
N LEU A 45 13.66 11.36 25.00
CA LEU A 45 12.35 10.79 25.32
C LEU A 45 12.29 9.28 25.13
N ILE A 46 13.20 8.69 24.33
CA ILE A 46 13.11 7.31 23.89
C ILE A 46 14.39 6.52 24.13
N LYS A 47 14.26 5.20 24.13
CA LYS A 47 15.38 4.25 24.16
C LYS A 47 15.95 3.94 22.77
N GLY A 48 15.19 4.26 21.73
CA GLY A 48 15.55 4.08 20.33
C GLY A 48 16.54 5.11 19.82
N ASP A 49 16.82 5.08 18.52
CA ASP A 49 17.74 6.03 17.91
C ASP A 49 16.96 7.17 17.24
N VAL A 50 17.53 8.39 17.33
CA VAL A 50 17.06 9.57 16.61
C VAL A 50 18.19 10.09 15.75
N VAL A 51 18.01 10.13 14.44
CA VAL A 51 19.06 10.32 13.45
C VAL A 51 18.66 11.40 12.45
N ASP A 52 19.61 12.31 12.15
CA ASP A 52 19.44 13.41 11.20
C ASP A 52 20.63 13.59 10.24
N ASP A 53 21.51 12.58 10.14
CA ASP A 53 22.60 12.62 9.17
C ASP A 53 22.09 12.58 7.72
N ALA A 54 22.84 13.22 6.83
CA ALA A 54 22.43 13.40 5.43
C ALA A 54 22.16 12.08 4.67
N GLU A 55 22.89 11.01 4.97
CA GLU A 55 22.75 9.71 4.33
C GLU A 55 21.42 9.06 4.73
N THR A 56 21.13 9.04 6.03
CA THR A 56 19.88 8.52 6.57
C THR A 56 18.69 9.34 6.08
N LEU A 57 18.74 10.68 6.16
CA LEU A 57 17.66 11.53 5.65
C LEU A 57 17.38 11.30 4.16
N LYS A 58 18.43 11.20 3.34
CA LYS A 58 18.31 10.88 1.92
C LYS A 58 17.67 9.51 1.68
N LYS A 59 18.07 8.48 2.42
CA LYS A 59 17.47 7.13 2.34
C LYS A 59 15.97 7.15 2.64
N TYR A 60 15.55 7.94 3.62
CA TYR A 60 14.15 8.02 4.05
C TYR A 60 13.34 9.11 3.33
N SER A 61 13.96 9.89 2.44
CA SER A 61 13.27 10.90 1.63
C SER A 61 12.46 10.33 0.47
N ARG A 62 12.66 9.06 0.11
CA ARG A 62 12.02 8.41 -1.05
C ARG A 62 11.35 7.10 -0.67
N ASP A 63 10.33 6.75 -1.43
CA ASP A 63 9.72 5.42 -1.55
C ASP A 63 9.86 4.94 -3.01
N THR A 64 8.90 4.17 -3.54
CA THR A 64 8.94 3.75 -4.95
C THR A 64 8.07 4.63 -5.88
N SER A 65 7.51 5.72 -5.36
CA SER A 65 6.76 6.73 -6.11
C SER A 65 7.67 7.71 -6.86
N VAL A 66 7.05 8.70 -7.52
CA VAL A 66 7.75 9.84 -8.17
C VAL A 66 8.03 10.99 -7.20
N PHE A 67 7.91 10.78 -5.90
CA PHE A 67 8.02 11.84 -4.90
C PHE A 67 9.29 11.75 -4.06
N GLU A 68 9.68 12.93 -3.54
CA GLU A 68 10.76 13.08 -2.58
C GLU A 68 10.36 14.11 -1.51
N ARG A 69 10.39 13.70 -0.24
CA ARG A 69 10.22 14.57 0.92
C ARG A 69 11.27 14.21 1.98
N THR A 70 12.23 15.08 2.18
CA THR A 70 13.28 14.86 3.18
C THR A 70 12.72 15.11 4.58
N PRO A 71 12.73 14.11 5.48
CA PRO A 71 12.31 14.31 6.87
C PRO A 71 13.28 15.21 7.62
N LYS A 72 12.81 15.87 8.70
CA LYS A 72 13.69 16.59 9.64
C LYS A 72 14.54 15.61 10.45
N VAL A 73 13.94 14.51 10.89
CA VAL A 73 14.61 13.43 11.63
C VAL A 73 13.99 12.07 11.28
N VAL A 74 14.80 11.02 11.46
CA VAL A 74 14.34 9.62 11.40
C VAL A 74 14.47 9.02 12.79
N VAL A 75 13.37 8.48 13.31
CA VAL A 75 13.30 7.83 14.62
C VAL A 75 13.16 6.33 14.43
N PHE A 76 14.01 5.54 15.10
CA PHE A 76 13.97 4.09 15.13
C PHE A 76 13.54 3.63 16.53
N PRO A 77 12.23 3.44 16.77
CA PRO A 77 11.72 3.06 18.08
C PRO A 77 12.09 1.62 18.43
N LYS A 78 12.44 1.35 19.69
CA LYS A 78 12.71 0.00 20.20
C LYS A 78 11.48 -0.74 20.70
N GLY A 79 10.40 -0.02 20.93
CA GLY A 79 9.13 -0.59 21.40
C GLY A 79 8.01 0.43 21.39
N GLU A 80 6.84 -0.03 21.85
CA GLU A 80 5.64 0.78 21.91
C GLU A 80 5.77 2.01 22.83
N ASP A 81 6.56 1.91 23.90
CA ASP A 81 6.86 3.05 24.80
C ASP A 81 7.47 4.22 24.03
N ASP A 82 8.45 3.93 23.16
CA ASP A 82 9.11 4.95 22.34
C ASP A 82 8.11 5.58 21.35
N VAL A 83 7.26 4.75 20.71
CA VAL A 83 6.22 5.23 19.79
C VAL A 83 5.25 6.16 20.50
N SER A 84 4.75 5.75 21.67
CA SER A 84 3.85 6.54 22.50
C SER A 84 4.48 7.88 22.92
N ALA A 85 5.75 7.87 23.37
CA ALA A 85 6.46 9.07 23.77
C ALA A 85 6.65 10.07 22.62
N ILE A 86 7.00 9.60 21.41
CA ILE A 86 7.15 10.45 20.22
C ILE A 86 5.82 11.06 19.79
N ILE A 87 4.74 10.28 19.76
CA ILE A 87 3.42 10.77 19.37
C ILE A 87 2.92 11.78 20.40
N LYS A 88 3.03 11.47 21.70
CA LYS A 88 2.65 12.41 22.76
C LYS A 88 3.44 13.73 22.67
N TYR A 89 4.76 13.65 22.50
CA TYR A 89 5.58 14.85 22.29
C TYR A 89 5.07 15.67 21.10
N THR A 90 4.75 15.02 19.98
CA THR A 90 4.27 15.69 18.77
C THR A 90 2.89 16.30 19.00
N HIS A 91 2.00 15.61 19.72
CA HIS A 91 0.70 16.13 20.13
C HIS A 91 0.86 17.41 20.96
N ASP A 92 1.64 17.35 22.06
CA ASP A 92 1.88 18.50 22.94
C ASP A 92 2.57 19.68 22.22
N ALA A 93 3.42 19.38 21.22
CA ALA A 93 4.04 20.39 20.38
C ALA A 93 3.02 21.07 19.44
N ARG A 94 2.11 20.30 18.85
CA ARG A 94 0.99 20.83 18.05
C ARG A 94 0.06 21.70 18.87
N GLU A 95 -0.25 21.33 20.11
CA GLU A 95 -1.03 22.17 21.03
C GLU A 95 -0.35 23.54 21.27
N ARG A 96 0.99 23.58 21.29
CA ARG A 96 1.77 24.83 21.38
C ARG A 96 1.89 25.58 20.07
N GLY A 97 1.30 25.07 18.96
CA GLY A 97 1.35 25.69 17.63
C GLY A 97 2.62 25.37 16.83
N GLU A 98 3.45 24.39 17.25
CA GLU A 98 4.63 23.95 16.49
C GLU A 98 4.20 23.13 15.26
N ASP A 99 4.79 23.40 14.07
CA ASP A 99 4.52 22.61 12.86
C ASP A 99 5.39 21.34 12.83
N VAL A 100 4.91 20.31 13.53
CA VAL A 100 5.51 18.97 13.59
C VAL A 100 4.45 17.90 13.40
N SER A 101 4.83 16.79 12.79
CA SER A 101 3.95 15.64 12.57
C SER A 101 4.77 14.35 12.53
N VAL A 102 4.10 13.20 12.70
CA VAL A 102 4.71 11.87 12.66
C VAL A 102 4.19 11.08 11.48
N VAL A 103 5.07 10.45 10.73
CA VAL A 103 4.71 9.51 9.69
C VAL A 103 5.34 8.15 9.96
N ALA A 104 4.50 7.15 10.16
CA ALA A 104 4.91 5.76 10.32
C ALA A 104 5.47 5.20 9.00
N ARG A 105 6.61 4.49 9.05
CA ARG A 105 7.23 3.90 7.88
C ARG A 105 7.75 2.50 8.19
N SER A 106 7.29 1.51 7.45
CA SER A 106 7.86 0.16 7.41
C SER A 106 8.96 0.06 6.34
N ALA A 107 8.84 -0.80 5.35
CA ALA A 107 9.87 -1.00 4.32
C ALA A 107 9.97 0.14 3.29
N GLY A 108 8.93 0.96 3.13
CA GLY A 108 8.91 2.08 2.17
C GLY A 108 8.79 1.63 0.71
N THR A 109 8.07 0.53 0.46
CA THR A 109 7.75 0.01 -0.88
C THR A 109 6.49 0.63 -1.49
N ASP A 110 5.92 1.63 -0.86
CA ASP A 110 4.74 2.37 -1.30
C ASP A 110 5.01 3.10 -2.64
N MET A 111 4.01 3.15 -3.52
CA MET A 111 4.09 3.76 -4.85
C MET A 111 3.36 5.11 -4.94
N THR A 112 2.88 5.63 -3.81
CA THR A 112 1.98 6.79 -3.75
C THR A 112 2.52 7.97 -2.95
N GLY A 113 3.65 7.82 -2.28
CA GLY A 113 4.20 8.83 -1.37
C GLY A 113 3.60 8.78 0.04
N GLY A 114 2.86 7.72 0.38
CA GLY A 114 2.21 7.54 1.68
C GLY A 114 3.15 7.71 2.87
N PRO A 115 4.34 7.06 2.91
CA PRO A 115 5.27 7.14 4.04
C PRO A 115 6.23 8.35 4.02
N LEU A 116 6.05 9.31 3.09
CA LEU A 116 6.95 10.45 2.94
C LEU A 116 6.51 11.65 3.77
N THR A 117 7.48 12.30 4.45
CA THR A 117 7.23 13.46 5.30
C THR A 117 8.37 14.48 5.22
N ARG A 118 8.06 15.74 5.57
CA ARG A 118 9.05 16.79 5.88
C ARG A 118 9.23 17.01 7.39
N SER A 119 8.68 16.11 8.24
CA SER A 119 8.75 16.23 9.69
C SER A 119 9.42 14.98 10.31
N ILE A 120 8.76 14.20 11.15
CA ILE A 120 9.32 13.04 11.84
C ILE A 120 8.98 11.77 11.08
N SER A 121 9.98 11.01 10.60
CA SER A 121 9.79 9.67 10.04
C SER A 121 10.03 8.62 11.13
N LEU A 122 8.99 7.84 11.47
CA LEU A 122 9.05 6.80 12.50
C LEU A 122 9.26 5.44 11.82
N ALA A 123 10.48 4.92 11.82
CA ALA A 123 10.94 3.78 11.02
C ALA A 123 11.03 2.49 11.85
N PHE A 124 10.25 1.46 11.49
CA PHE A 124 10.07 0.26 12.31
C PHE A 124 11.04 -0.88 12.01
N THR A 125 11.59 -0.97 10.80
CA THR A 125 12.32 -2.16 10.32
C THR A 125 13.62 -2.45 11.09
N LYS A 126 14.16 -1.49 11.83
CA LYS A 126 15.43 -1.66 12.58
C LYS A 126 15.26 -2.45 13.87
N TYR A 127 14.22 -2.18 14.66
CA TYR A 127 14.06 -2.73 16.01
C TYR A 127 12.72 -3.39 16.29
N MET A 128 11.62 -2.85 15.72
CA MET A 128 10.28 -3.40 15.91
C MET A 128 9.95 -4.40 14.79
N ASN A 129 10.73 -5.47 14.68
CA ASN A 129 10.71 -6.47 13.62
C ASN A 129 10.64 -7.91 14.15
N LYS A 130 9.95 -8.12 15.27
CA LYS A 130 9.79 -9.44 15.89
C LYS A 130 8.48 -10.10 15.47
N ILE A 131 8.56 -11.39 15.15
CA ILE A 131 7.40 -12.29 15.09
C ILE A 131 7.12 -12.72 16.52
N ILE A 132 5.96 -12.33 17.07
CA ILE A 132 5.61 -12.53 18.47
C ILE A 132 5.03 -13.92 18.69
N LYS A 133 4.09 -14.34 17.82
CA LYS A 133 3.41 -15.62 17.93
C LYS A 133 2.99 -16.10 16.55
N VAL A 134 3.10 -17.41 16.33
CA VAL A 134 2.48 -18.11 15.20
C VAL A 134 1.70 -19.27 15.78
N ASP A 135 0.41 -19.33 15.51
CA ASP A 135 -0.44 -20.49 15.79
C ASP A 135 -1.16 -20.95 14.52
N ASP A 136 -2.00 -21.97 14.63
CA ASP A 136 -2.65 -22.58 13.48
C ASP A 136 -3.67 -21.67 12.74
N LYS A 137 -4.06 -20.57 13.35
CA LYS A 137 -5.12 -19.66 12.81
C LYS A 137 -4.60 -18.29 12.43
N ALA A 138 -3.49 -17.84 13.04
CA ALA A 138 -3.02 -16.47 12.89
C ALA A 138 -1.53 -16.33 13.20
N VAL A 139 -0.97 -15.21 12.76
CA VAL A 139 0.35 -14.73 13.15
C VAL A 139 0.23 -13.35 13.78
N THR A 140 0.97 -13.15 14.89
CA THR A 140 1.12 -11.86 15.56
C THR A 140 2.55 -11.37 15.36
N ALA A 141 2.71 -10.16 14.86
CA ALA A 141 4.01 -9.58 14.55
C ALA A 141 4.06 -8.07 14.70
N GLN A 142 5.27 -7.54 14.85
CA GLN A 142 5.56 -6.12 14.86
C GLN A 142 5.64 -5.55 13.44
N PRO A 143 5.37 -4.23 13.24
CA PRO A 143 5.19 -3.63 11.90
C PRO A 143 6.43 -3.65 11.01
N GLY A 144 7.63 -3.80 11.57
CA GLY A 144 8.89 -3.83 10.83
C GLY A 144 9.31 -5.20 10.31
N VAL A 145 8.55 -6.28 10.58
CA VAL A 145 8.85 -7.64 10.08
C VAL A 145 8.67 -7.65 8.56
N TYR A 146 9.69 -8.09 7.83
CA TYR A 146 9.57 -8.30 6.39
C TYR A 146 8.65 -9.49 6.09
N TYR A 147 7.78 -9.35 5.09
CA TYR A 147 6.82 -10.41 4.75
C TYR A 147 7.51 -11.73 4.39
N ARG A 148 8.62 -11.71 3.64
CA ARG A 148 9.39 -12.91 3.29
C ARG A 148 9.86 -13.73 4.50
N ASP A 149 10.21 -13.04 5.61
CA ASP A 149 10.66 -13.68 6.85
C ASP A 149 9.45 -14.22 7.63
N LEU A 150 8.35 -13.46 7.63
CA LEU A 150 7.08 -13.85 8.23
C LEU A 150 6.50 -15.09 7.53
N GLU A 151 6.47 -15.10 6.20
CA GLU A 151 6.00 -16.21 5.38
C GLU A 151 6.83 -17.48 5.61
N LYS A 152 8.15 -17.36 5.65
CA LYS A 152 9.05 -18.48 5.95
C LYS A 152 8.73 -19.10 7.31
N GLU A 153 8.48 -18.26 8.32
CA GLU A 153 8.16 -18.73 9.68
C GLU A 153 6.79 -19.38 9.75
N THR A 154 5.76 -18.78 9.13
CA THR A 154 4.41 -19.35 9.12
C THR A 154 4.34 -20.66 8.34
N LEU A 155 4.99 -20.74 7.17
CA LEU A 155 5.09 -21.97 6.39
C LEU A 155 5.79 -23.09 7.17
N SER A 156 6.92 -22.78 7.83
CA SER A 156 7.68 -23.79 8.58
C SER A 156 6.91 -24.36 9.77
N LYS A 157 6.08 -23.55 10.43
CA LYS A 157 5.33 -23.95 11.62
C LYS A 157 3.96 -24.55 11.33
N THR A 158 3.28 -24.07 10.29
CA THR A 158 1.86 -24.37 10.06
C THR A 158 1.53 -24.82 8.64
N GLY A 159 2.44 -24.66 7.69
CA GLY A 159 2.15 -24.84 6.26
C GLY A 159 1.20 -23.78 5.68
N LYS A 160 1.03 -22.63 6.37
CA LYS A 160 0.07 -21.58 5.99
C LYS A 160 0.77 -20.24 5.76
N ILE A 161 0.11 -19.33 5.02
CA ILE A 161 0.61 -17.97 4.74
C ILE A 161 -0.47 -16.91 4.98
N ILE A 162 -0.09 -15.64 5.05
CA ILE A 162 -1.01 -14.52 4.84
C ILE A 162 -1.16 -14.37 3.32
N PRO A 163 -2.36 -14.59 2.73
CA PRO A 163 -2.52 -14.65 1.28
C PRO A 163 -2.61 -13.28 0.62
N SER A 164 -2.86 -12.22 1.37
CA SER A 164 -3.04 -10.84 0.89
C SER A 164 -1.72 -10.08 0.67
N TYR A 165 -0.65 -10.78 0.30
CA TYR A 165 0.65 -10.16 0.03
C TYR A 165 0.63 -9.37 -1.29
N PRO A 166 1.32 -8.21 -1.34
CA PRO A 166 1.47 -7.44 -2.58
C PRO A 166 2.55 -8.01 -3.51
N ALA A 167 2.60 -7.55 -4.75
CA ALA A 167 3.65 -7.93 -5.70
C ALA A 167 5.08 -7.70 -5.16
N SER A 168 5.25 -6.76 -4.23
CA SER A 168 6.50 -6.48 -3.53
C SER A 168 6.79 -7.45 -2.36
N ARG A 169 6.22 -8.67 -2.31
CA ARG A 169 6.30 -9.64 -1.19
C ARG A 169 7.70 -9.87 -0.63
N MET A 170 8.72 -9.82 -1.47
CA MET A 170 10.12 -10.00 -1.05
C MET A 170 10.72 -8.76 -0.35
N LEU A 171 10.09 -7.60 -0.48
CA LEU A 171 10.60 -6.30 -0.02
C LEU A 171 9.69 -5.61 0.99
N CYS A 172 8.39 -5.87 0.96
CA CYS A 172 7.42 -5.22 1.84
C CYS A 172 7.55 -5.71 3.29
N ALA A 173 7.00 -4.94 4.23
CA ALA A 173 6.95 -5.30 5.63
C ALA A 173 5.51 -5.25 6.16
N PHE A 174 5.26 -6.02 7.22
CA PHE A 174 3.96 -6.33 7.78
C PHE A 174 3.10 -5.09 8.11
N GLY A 175 3.68 -4.07 8.76
CA GLY A 175 2.95 -2.83 9.06
C GLY A 175 2.55 -2.06 7.80
N GLY A 176 3.36 -2.14 6.72
CA GLY A 176 3.02 -1.57 5.42
C GLY A 176 1.85 -2.29 4.76
N MET A 177 1.79 -3.63 4.88
CA MET A 177 0.65 -4.41 4.37
C MET A 177 -0.66 -4.01 5.04
N ILE A 178 -0.67 -3.86 6.38
CA ILE A 178 -1.83 -3.40 7.14
C ILE A 178 -2.18 -1.95 6.74
N SER A 179 -1.20 -1.05 6.76
CA SER A 179 -1.44 0.38 6.51
C SER A 179 -1.93 0.69 5.08
N ASN A 180 -1.58 -0.15 4.10
CA ASN A 180 -2.04 -0.04 2.73
C ASN A 180 -3.31 -0.84 2.43
N ASN A 181 -3.73 -1.71 3.34
CA ASN A 181 -4.72 -2.74 3.03
C ASN A 181 -4.31 -3.53 1.78
N SER A 182 -3.13 -4.14 1.84
CA SER A 182 -2.50 -4.75 0.67
C SER A 182 -3.34 -5.87 0.06
N GLY A 183 -3.23 -5.99 -1.24
CA GLY A 183 -3.67 -7.09 -2.07
C GLY A 183 -2.61 -7.40 -3.12
N GLY A 184 -2.87 -8.36 -4.00
CA GLY A 184 -1.97 -8.76 -5.07
C GLY A 184 -2.57 -9.86 -5.94
N GLU A 185 -1.74 -10.73 -6.49
CA GLU A 185 -2.14 -11.79 -7.43
C GLU A 185 -3.17 -12.80 -6.87
N LEU A 186 -3.24 -12.95 -5.54
CA LEU A 186 -4.17 -13.88 -4.87
C LEU A 186 -5.47 -13.22 -4.37
N THR A 187 -5.62 -11.91 -4.55
CA THR A 187 -6.80 -11.17 -4.04
C THR A 187 -8.10 -11.72 -4.63
N LEU A 188 -8.08 -12.18 -5.87
CA LEU A 188 -9.26 -12.72 -6.54
C LEU A 188 -9.93 -13.84 -5.73
N ARG A 189 -9.15 -14.73 -5.14
CA ARG A 189 -9.66 -15.86 -4.35
C ARG A 189 -9.70 -15.58 -2.85
N TYR A 190 -8.73 -14.83 -2.34
CA TYR A 190 -8.50 -14.72 -0.90
C TYR A 190 -8.81 -13.33 -0.32
N GLY A 191 -9.12 -12.33 -1.12
CA GLY A 191 -9.40 -10.99 -0.61
C GLY A 191 -8.14 -10.21 -0.22
N LYS A 192 -8.35 -9.16 0.58
CA LYS A 192 -7.33 -8.19 0.99
C LYS A 192 -6.93 -8.34 2.46
N THR A 193 -5.96 -7.56 2.91
CA THR A 193 -5.42 -7.64 4.27
C THR A 193 -6.48 -7.39 5.36
N ASN A 194 -7.43 -6.47 5.14
CA ASN A 194 -8.51 -6.20 6.10
C ASN A 194 -9.42 -7.41 6.39
N ASP A 195 -9.52 -8.35 5.46
CA ASP A 195 -10.32 -9.58 5.64
C ASP A 195 -9.65 -10.54 6.65
N TYR A 196 -8.36 -10.35 6.91
CA TYR A 196 -7.54 -11.20 7.77
C TYR A 196 -7.12 -10.54 9.08
N VAL A 197 -7.23 -9.22 9.21
CA VAL A 197 -6.89 -8.50 10.45
C VAL A 197 -7.87 -8.94 11.56
N ARG A 198 -7.31 -9.40 12.69
CA ARG A 198 -8.09 -9.85 13.86
C ARG A 198 -7.93 -8.92 15.06
N ASN A 199 -6.75 -8.31 15.17
CA ASN A 199 -6.43 -7.44 16.29
C ASN A 199 -5.27 -6.51 15.88
N LEU A 200 -5.32 -5.25 16.33
CA LEU A 200 -4.25 -4.26 16.16
C LEU A 200 -3.98 -3.58 17.51
N LYS A 201 -2.73 -3.64 18.00
CA LYS A 201 -2.27 -2.71 19.02
C LYS A 201 -1.79 -1.45 18.32
N VAL A 202 -2.27 -0.32 18.79
CA VAL A 202 -2.03 0.99 18.16
C VAL A 202 -1.69 2.04 19.20
N VAL A 203 -0.98 3.07 18.75
CA VAL A 203 -0.85 4.33 19.48
C VAL A 203 -1.68 5.37 18.77
N LEU A 204 -2.59 6.03 19.50
CA LEU A 204 -3.47 7.08 19.04
C LEU A 204 -2.76 8.43 18.99
N SER A 205 -3.42 9.45 18.43
CA SER A 205 -2.81 10.76 18.15
C SER A 205 -2.40 11.57 19.39
N ASP A 206 -2.94 11.24 20.58
CA ASP A 206 -2.58 11.81 21.88
C ASP A 206 -1.43 11.06 22.59
N GLY A 207 -0.92 9.98 21.97
CA GLY A 207 0.09 9.08 22.55
C GLY A 207 -0.48 7.96 23.41
N SER A 208 -1.80 7.90 23.63
CA SER A 208 -2.44 6.79 24.34
C SER A 208 -2.40 5.50 23.52
N ARG A 209 -2.49 4.35 24.19
CA ARG A 209 -2.47 3.02 23.57
C ARG A 209 -3.85 2.45 23.54
N ALA A 210 -4.19 1.77 22.46
CA ALA A 210 -5.46 1.07 22.31
C ALA A 210 -5.25 -0.30 21.65
N GLU A 211 -6.19 -1.19 21.88
CA GLU A 211 -6.25 -2.49 21.24
C GLU A 211 -7.56 -2.60 20.47
N LEU A 212 -7.48 -2.52 19.16
CA LEU A 212 -8.63 -2.53 18.25
C LEU A 212 -8.88 -3.95 17.75
N ARG A 213 -10.13 -4.39 17.87
CA ARG A 213 -10.61 -5.70 17.40
C ARG A 213 -12.08 -5.62 17.03
N PRO A 214 -12.62 -6.58 16.27
CA PRO A 214 -14.05 -6.74 16.14
C PRO A 214 -14.70 -6.96 17.52
N MET A 215 -15.80 -6.27 17.79
CA MET A 215 -16.55 -6.40 19.06
C MET A 215 -18.05 -6.24 18.81
N SER A 216 -18.87 -6.64 19.77
CA SER A 216 -20.32 -6.42 19.72
C SER A 216 -20.66 -4.94 19.86
N PHE A 217 -21.86 -4.53 19.41
CA PHE A 217 -22.34 -3.15 19.61
C PHE A 217 -22.41 -2.77 21.09
N THR A 218 -22.73 -3.72 21.96
CA THR A 218 -22.77 -3.49 23.42
C THR A 218 -21.38 -3.21 23.99
N GLU A 219 -20.35 -3.97 23.57
CA GLU A 219 -18.96 -3.71 23.97
C GLU A 219 -18.47 -2.35 23.44
N ALA A 220 -18.79 -2.02 22.18
CA ALA A 220 -18.44 -0.73 21.59
C ALA A 220 -19.13 0.43 22.34
N GLU A 221 -20.37 0.26 22.79
CA GLU A 221 -21.09 1.25 23.58
C GLU A 221 -20.47 1.44 24.98
N GLN A 222 -20.00 0.36 25.60
CA GLN A 222 -19.26 0.46 26.87
C GLN A 222 -17.95 1.21 26.69
N LYS A 223 -17.20 0.91 25.63
CA LYS A 223 -16.00 1.65 25.27
C LYS A 223 -16.27 3.15 25.04
N ALA A 224 -17.36 3.49 24.39
CA ALA A 224 -17.77 4.87 24.12
C ALA A 224 -18.02 5.72 25.38
N GLN A 225 -18.22 5.09 26.56
CA GLN A 225 -18.39 5.79 27.85
C GLN A 225 -17.05 6.15 28.53
N GLU A 226 -15.92 5.60 28.05
CA GLU A 226 -14.62 5.91 28.64
C GLU A 226 -14.23 7.38 28.36
N PRO A 227 -13.74 8.14 29.38
CA PRO A 227 -13.32 9.53 29.21
C PRO A 227 -11.90 9.62 28.59
N THR A 228 -11.68 8.93 27.47
CA THR A 228 -10.41 8.80 26.77
C THR A 228 -10.59 9.17 25.29
N LEU A 229 -9.49 9.37 24.56
CA LEU A 229 -9.54 9.55 23.09
C LEU A 229 -10.14 8.28 22.44
N GLU A 230 -9.76 7.07 22.91
CA GLU A 230 -10.34 5.82 22.43
C GLU A 230 -11.87 5.82 22.59
N GLY A 231 -12.39 6.15 23.78
CA GLY A 231 -13.83 6.25 24.01
C GLY A 231 -14.53 7.28 23.13
N THR A 232 -13.90 8.43 22.93
CA THR A 232 -14.38 9.46 21.99
C THR A 232 -14.48 8.93 20.58
N ILE A 233 -13.45 8.19 20.10
CA ILE A 233 -13.45 7.58 18.76
C ILE A 233 -14.62 6.60 18.61
N TYR A 234 -14.82 5.69 19.55
CA TYR A 234 -15.94 4.73 19.49
C TYR A 234 -17.29 5.44 19.43
N ARG A 235 -17.51 6.46 20.28
CA ARG A 235 -18.74 7.24 20.32
C ARG A 235 -19.01 8.02 19.03
N ASP A 236 -18.03 8.79 18.60
CA ASP A 236 -18.21 9.77 17.51
C ASP A 236 -18.19 9.09 16.13
N ILE A 237 -17.41 8.04 15.93
CA ILE A 237 -17.47 7.21 14.70
C ILE A 237 -18.82 6.52 14.62
N ARG A 238 -19.34 5.94 15.71
CA ARG A 238 -20.68 5.33 15.70
C ARG A 238 -21.75 6.35 15.32
N ALA A 239 -21.73 7.52 15.94
CA ALA A 239 -22.69 8.58 15.66
C ALA A 239 -22.61 9.05 14.18
N LEU A 240 -21.39 9.17 13.62
CA LEU A 240 -21.17 9.50 12.22
C LEU A 240 -21.76 8.44 11.29
N LEU A 241 -21.49 7.16 11.56
CA LEU A 241 -21.97 6.03 10.75
C LEU A 241 -23.50 5.91 10.80
N GLU A 242 -24.11 6.06 11.97
CA GLU A 242 -25.57 6.00 12.13
C GLU A 242 -26.26 7.17 11.43
N LYS A 243 -25.68 8.38 11.52
CA LYS A 243 -26.25 9.59 10.92
C LYS A 243 -26.22 9.59 9.39
N TYR A 244 -25.15 9.04 8.79
CA TYR A 244 -24.88 9.08 7.34
C TYR A 244 -24.88 7.69 6.69
N GLU A 245 -25.59 6.72 7.30
CA GLU A 245 -25.60 5.32 6.83
C GLU A 245 -25.99 5.20 5.36
N GLY A 246 -27.01 5.95 4.93
CA GLY A 246 -27.48 5.92 3.54
C GLY A 246 -26.43 6.38 2.54
N GLU A 247 -25.80 7.53 2.81
CA GLU A 247 -24.76 8.10 1.95
C GLU A 247 -23.51 7.22 1.91
N ILE A 248 -23.11 6.67 3.06
CA ILE A 248 -21.95 5.78 3.17
C ILE A 248 -22.17 4.49 2.37
N LEU A 249 -23.34 3.87 2.51
CA LEU A 249 -23.66 2.64 1.76
C LEU A 249 -23.82 2.89 0.26
N ALA A 250 -24.39 4.04 -0.13
CA ALA A 250 -24.49 4.43 -1.53
C ALA A 250 -23.14 4.72 -2.19
N ALA A 251 -22.16 5.19 -1.41
CA ALA A 251 -20.81 5.48 -1.87
C ALA A 251 -19.88 4.26 -1.88
N LYS A 252 -20.31 3.12 -1.31
CA LYS A 252 -19.51 1.89 -1.29
C LYS A 252 -19.18 1.45 -2.73
N PRO A 253 -17.89 1.34 -3.09
CA PRO A 253 -17.52 0.86 -4.41
C PRO A 253 -18.04 -0.55 -4.68
N THR A 254 -18.53 -0.77 -5.90
CA THR A 254 -19.06 -2.07 -6.35
C THR A 254 -18.01 -2.93 -7.05
N VAL A 255 -16.78 -2.43 -7.16
CA VAL A 255 -15.64 -3.15 -7.72
C VAL A 255 -15.02 -4.10 -6.71
N THR A 256 -14.28 -5.10 -7.17
CA THR A 256 -13.65 -6.15 -6.35
C THR A 256 -12.55 -5.62 -5.44
N LYS A 257 -11.81 -4.62 -5.90
CA LYS A 257 -10.70 -3.99 -5.14
C LYS A 257 -10.94 -2.49 -4.99
N ASN A 258 -10.78 -2.00 -3.76
CA ASN A 258 -10.75 -0.57 -3.47
C ASN A 258 -9.85 -0.30 -2.26
N SER A 259 -8.99 0.71 -2.36
CA SER A 259 -8.19 1.26 -1.26
C SER A 259 -8.36 2.78 -1.12
N ALA A 260 -9.22 3.40 -1.94
CA ALA A 260 -9.48 4.84 -1.90
C ALA A 260 -10.29 5.24 -0.66
N GLY A 261 -9.90 6.34 -0.02
CA GLY A 261 -10.57 6.87 1.16
C GLY A 261 -10.51 5.96 2.38
N TYR A 262 -11.45 6.13 3.32
CA TYR A 262 -11.64 5.26 4.47
C TYR A 262 -12.82 4.33 4.26
N SER A 263 -12.69 3.05 4.63
CA SER A 263 -13.73 2.02 4.44
C SER A 263 -14.85 2.12 5.48
N LEU A 264 -15.53 3.26 5.57
CA LEU A 264 -16.61 3.54 6.54
C LEU A 264 -17.73 2.49 6.51
N TRP A 265 -18.03 1.95 5.33
CA TRP A 265 -19.07 0.93 5.09
C TRP A 265 -18.73 -0.46 5.66
N ASN A 266 -17.50 -0.67 6.14
CA ASN A 266 -17.06 -1.95 6.70
C ASN A 266 -17.00 -1.97 8.25
N VAL A 267 -17.19 -0.81 8.90
CA VAL A 267 -17.01 -0.69 10.35
C VAL A 267 -18.16 -1.30 11.14
N MET A 268 -19.38 -1.14 10.63
CA MET A 268 -20.59 -1.55 11.31
C MET A 268 -21.36 -2.60 10.50
N ASP A 269 -21.47 -3.81 11.04
CA ASP A 269 -22.31 -4.87 10.45
C ASP A 269 -23.46 -5.23 11.41
N ARG A 270 -24.66 -4.79 11.06
CA ARG A 270 -25.88 -5.05 11.84
C ARG A 270 -26.31 -6.52 11.81
N LYS A 271 -25.92 -7.29 10.76
CA LYS A 271 -26.32 -8.71 10.63
C LYS A 271 -25.54 -9.58 11.59
N THR A 272 -24.25 -9.30 11.77
CA THR A 272 -23.37 -10.04 12.67
C THR A 272 -23.25 -9.39 14.06
N ASN A 273 -23.91 -8.25 14.29
CA ASN A 273 -23.78 -7.43 15.50
C ASN A 273 -22.32 -7.05 15.78
N THR A 274 -21.58 -6.62 14.74
CA THR A 274 -20.16 -6.34 14.85
C THR A 274 -19.86 -4.85 14.61
N PHE A 275 -19.02 -4.27 15.47
CA PHE A 275 -18.38 -2.97 15.31
C PHE A 275 -16.86 -3.16 15.28
N ASP A 276 -16.20 -2.73 14.20
CA ASP A 276 -14.80 -3.05 13.95
C ASP A 276 -13.99 -1.84 13.41
N LEU A 277 -13.30 -1.15 14.31
CA LEU A 277 -12.42 -0.03 13.96
C LEU A 277 -11.14 -0.47 13.25
N THR A 278 -10.77 -1.76 13.25
CA THR A 278 -9.62 -2.25 12.49
C THR A 278 -9.81 -2.01 11.00
N GLN A 279 -11.06 -2.00 10.52
CA GLN A 279 -11.43 -1.73 9.12
C GLN A 279 -11.11 -0.30 8.67
N LEU A 280 -11.02 0.66 9.60
CA LEU A 280 -10.59 2.03 9.32
C LEU A 280 -9.07 2.17 9.37
N VAL A 281 -8.43 1.54 10.38
CA VAL A 281 -6.98 1.62 10.57
C VAL A 281 -6.25 0.85 9.48
N CYS A 282 -6.77 -0.32 9.07
CA CYS A 282 -6.30 -1.05 7.91
C CYS A 282 -6.58 -0.23 6.64
N GLY A 283 -5.53 0.12 5.91
CA GLY A 283 -5.63 0.98 4.72
C GLY A 283 -5.61 2.49 5.00
N SER A 284 -5.45 2.93 6.26
CA SER A 284 -5.38 4.36 6.60
C SER A 284 -4.05 5.03 6.29
N GLN A 285 -3.02 4.32 5.87
CA GLN A 285 -1.65 4.82 5.67
C GLN A 285 -1.09 5.56 6.91
N GLY A 286 -1.46 5.10 8.11
CA GLY A 286 -1.01 5.70 9.37
C GLY A 286 -1.57 7.09 9.66
N THR A 287 -2.69 7.46 9.05
CA THR A 287 -3.35 8.77 9.30
C THR A 287 -4.28 8.75 10.51
N LEU A 288 -4.74 7.58 10.93
CA LEU A 288 -5.69 7.43 12.05
C LEU A 288 -5.03 6.93 13.34
N ALA A 289 -4.06 6.03 13.21
CA ALA A 289 -3.30 5.47 14.33
C ALA A 289 -1.96 4.91 13.83
N VAL A 290 -1.01 4.69 14.74
CA VAL A 290 0.25 4.02 14.46
C VAL A 290 0.19 2.59 14.99
N VAL A 291 0.25 1.61 14.10
CA VAL A 291 0.25 0.18 14.46
C VAL A 291 1.60 -0.21 15.06
N THR A 292 1.57 -0.79 16.27
CA THR A 292 2.76 -1.29 16.99
C THR A 292 2.84 -2.82 17.02
N GLU A 293 1.71 -3.49 16.89
CA GLU A 293 1.58 -4.95 16.77
C GLU A 293 0.29 -5.29 16.02
N GLY A 294 0.30 -6.32 15.18
CA GLY A 294 -0.89 -6.81 14.49
C GLY A 294 -1.01 -8.32 14.58
N THR A 295 -2.24 -8.81 14.68
CA THR A 295 -2.59 -10.22 14.54
C THR A 295 -3.40 -10.41 13.28
N VAL A 296 -2.89 -11.22 12.35
CA VAL A 296 -3.48 -11.46 11.03
C VAL A 296 -3.68 -12.94 10.79
N GLY A 297 -4.82 -13.32 10.25
CA GLY A 297 -5.16 -14.70 9.90
C GLY A 297 -4.26 -15.27 8.82
N ILE A 298 -4.01 -16.57 8.89
CA ILE A 298 -3.23 -17.34 7.90
C ILE A 298 -4.07 -18.46 7.31
N VAL A 299 -3.83 -18.80 6.05
CA VAL A 299 -4.57 -19.83 5.30
C VAL A 299 -3.64 -20.86 4.68
N LYS A 300 -4.12 -22.11 4.58
CA LYS A 300 -3.43 -23.15 3.83
C LYS A 300 -3.68 -22.92 2.34
N MET A 301 -2.62 -22.85 1.57
CA MET A 301 -2.69 -22.73 0.12
C MET A 301 -2.95 -24.11 -0.51
N LYS A 302 -3.65 -24.12 -1.63
CA LYS A 302 -3.73 -25.29 -2.50
C LYS A 302 -2.37 -25.51 -3.18
N GLU A 303 -1.91 -26.75 -3.27
CA GLU A 303 -0.55 -27.08 -3.70
C GLU A 303 -0.45 -27.46 -5.18
N HIS A 304 -1.55 -27.98 -5.76
CA HIS A 304 -1.58 -28.46 -7.14
C HIS A 304 -2.11 -27.40 -8.09
N ARG A 305 -1.32 -27.04 -9.11
CA ARG A 305 -1.63 -25.90 -10.00
C ARG A 305 -1.59 -26.25 -11.47
N ALA A 306 -2.57 -25.74 -12.21
CA ALA A 306 -2.60 -25.70 -13.66
C ALA A 306 -2.94 -24.29 -14.15
N MET A 307 -2.38 -23.89 -15.29
CA MET A 307 -2.59 -22.56 -15.85
C MET A 307 -3.17 -22.63 -17.27
N LEU A 308 -4.22 -21.87 -17.50
CA LEU A 308 -4.73 -21.55 -18.84
C LEU A 308 -4.12 -20.23 -19.29
N VAL A 309 -3.34 -20.28 -20.37
CA VAL A 309 -2.79 -19.09 -21.04
C VAL A 309 -3.63 -18.79 -22.26
N ILE A 310 -4.07 -17.54 -22.42
CA ILE A 310 -4.93 -17.09 -23.51
C ILE A 310 -4.22 -15.94 -24.24
N PHE A 311 -4.05 -16.06 -25.54
CA PHE A 311 -3.42 -15.04 -26.39
C PHE A 311 -4.51 -14.29 -27.15
N LEU A 312 -4.67 -13.00 -26.83
CA LEU A 312 -5.73 -12.14 -27.28
C LEU A 312 -5.24 -11.12 -28.30
N SER A 313 -5.83 -11.09 -29.48
CA SER A 313 -5.53 -10.10 -30.54
C SER A 313 -6.66 -9.07 -30.72
N ASP A 314 -7.90 -9.41 -30.35
CA ASP A 314 -9.05 -8.51 -30.38
C ASP A 314 -9.53 -8.19 -28.96
N MET A 315 -9.36 -6.93 -28.54
CA MET A 315 -9.75 -6.47 -27.19
C MET A 315 -11.27 -6.44 -26.98
N ASN A 316 -12.09 -6.44 -28.04
CA ASN A 316 -13.56 -6.38 -27.91
C ASN A 316 -14.15 -7.64 -27.25
N ILE A 317 -13.47 -8.78 -27.35
CA ILE A 317 -13.93 -10.04 -26.74
C ILE A 317 -13.37 -10.26 -25.33
N LEU A 318 -12.53 -9.35 -24.81
CA LEU A 318 -11.93 -9.45 -23.48
C LEU A 318 -12.96 -9.62 -22.36
N PRO A 319 -14.07 -8.84 -22.30
CA PRO A 319 -15.08 -9.00 -21.25
C PRO A 319 -15.70 -10.40 -21.22
N GLU A 320 -15.99 -10.94 -22.38
CA GLU A 320 -16.58 -12.29 -22.50
C GLU A 320 -15.59 -13.39 -22.07
N ILE A 321 -14.31 -13.21 -22.39
CA ILE A 321 -13.25 -14.11 -21.91
C ILE A 321 -13.17 -14.08 -20.38
N VAL A 322 -13.12 -12.87 -19.81
CA VAL A 322 -13.01 -12.70 -18.35
C VAL A 322 -14.20 -13.34 -17.66
N ARG A 323 -15.42 -13.04 -18.12
CA ARG A 323 -16.64 -13.61 -17.57
C ARG A 323 -16.63 -15.15 -17.59
N ARG A 324 -16.35 -15.75 -18.75
CA ARG A 324 -16.35 -17.22 -18.91
C ARG A 324 -15.27 -17.90 -18.07
N VAL A 325 -14.09 -17.31 -17.96
CA VAL A 325 -12.99 -17.89 -17.17
C VAL A 325 -13.30 -17.80 -15.68
N LEU A 326 -13.85 -16.67 -15.20
CA LEU A 326 -14.21 -16.48 -13.78
C LEU A 326 -15.26 -17.47 -13.28
N GLU A 327 -16.18 -17.94 -14.13
CA GLU A 327 -17.17 -18.97 -13.80
C GLU A 327 -16.54 -20.31 -13.34
N HIS A 328 -15.25 -20.55 -13.68
CA HIS A 328 -14.51 -21.74 -13.28
C HIS A 328 -13.65 -21.55 -12.01
N GLY A 329 -13.71 -20.36 -11.36
CA GLY A 329 -13.07 -20.07 -10.07
C GLY A 329 -11.54 -20.16 -10.07
N PRO A 330 -10.82 -19.42 -10.94
CA PRO A 330 -9.37 -19.37 -10.88
C PRO A 330 -8.87 -18.81 -9.54
N GLU A 331 -7.70 -19.26 -9.08
CA GLU A 331 -7.03 -18.70 -7.89
C GLU A 331 -6.50 -17.30 -8.18
N SER A 332 -5.92 -17.13 -9.38
CA SER A 332 -5.48 -15.84 -9.90
C SER A 332 -5.78 -15.73 -11.39
N PHE A 333 -6.01 -14.51 -11.88
CA PHE A 333 -6.20 -14.26 -13.30
C PHE A 333 -5.49 -12.97 -13.68
N GLU A 334 -4.31 -13.12 -14.28
CA GLU A 334 -3.33 -12.07 -14.54
C GLU A 334 -3.28 -11.70 -16.02
N SER A 335 -2.73 -10.51 -16.32
CA SER A 335 -2.51 -10.08 -17.69
C SER A 335 -1.22 -9.29 -17.86
N TYR A 336 -0.68 -9.29 -19.10
CA TYR A 336 0.33 -8.35 -19.56
C TYR A 336 0.17 -8.08 -21.06
N ASP A 337 0.53 -6.84 -21.48
CA ASP A 337 0.34 -6.35 -22.83
C ASP A 337 1.47 -6.76 -23.82
N ASP A 338 1.29 -6.41 -25.10
CA ASP A 338 2.27 -6.67 -26.16
C ASP A 338 3.58 -5.90 -25.95
N GLN A 339 3.54 -4.72 -25.33
CA GLN A 339 4.74 -3.95 -25.03
C GLN A 339 5.59 -4.68 -23.98
N THR A 340 4.95 -5.17 -22.92
CA THR A 340 5.57 -6.02 -21.92
C THR A 340 6.16 -7.29 -22.54
N PHE A 341 5.42 -7.94 -23.44
CA PHE A 341 5.89 -9.14 -24.15
C PHE A 341 7.09 -8.84 -25.05
N LYS A 342 7.04 -7.79 -25.87
CA LYS A 342 8.13 -7.34 -26.74
C LYS A 342 9.39 -6.99 -25.94
N LEU A 343 9.23 -6.32 -24.79
CA LEU A 343 10.32 -6.00 -23.88
C LEU A 343 10.95 -7.27 -23.30
N ALA A 344 10.11 -8.22 -22.83
CA ALA A 344 10.61 -9.49 -22.33
C ALA A 344 11.43 -10.24 -23.38
N VAL A 345 10.93 -10.32 -24.62
CA VAL A 345 11.66 -10.93 -25.74
C VAL A 345 12.98 -10.20 -26.03
N ARG A 346 12.98 -8.88 -26.04
CA ARG A 346 14.20 -8.07 -26.26
C ARG A 346 15.25 -8.26 -25.17
N PHE A 347 14.82 -8.47 -23.93
CA PHE A 347 15.70 -8.62 -22.76
C PHE A 347 15.91 -10.07 -22.33
N ILE A 348 15.43 -11.06 -23.09
CA ILE A 348 15.71 -12.48 -22.86
C ILE A 348 17.19 -12.73 -22.50
N PRO A 349 18.21 -12.16 -23.22
CA PRO A 349 19.61 -12.39 -22.87
C PRO A 349 19.99 -11.90 -21.47
N GLN A 350 19.41 -10.76 -21.02
CA GLN A 350 19.68 -10.21 -19.67
C GLN A 350 18.92 -10.96 -18.57
N ILE A 351 17.66 -11.38 -18.84
CA ILE A 351 16.88 -12.24 -17.93
C ILE A 351 17.65 -13.54 -17.69
N ILE A 352 18.17 -14.08 -18.73
CA ILE A 352 18.93 -15.34 -18.74
C ILE A 352 20.27 -15.22 -17.99
N GLY A 353 20.96 -14.08 -18.07
CA GLY A 353 22.21 -13.84 -17.35
C GLY A 353 22.11 -13.95 -15.83
N HIS A 354 20.90 -13.85 -15.27
CA HIS A 354 20.64 -14.07 -13.84
C HIS A 354 20.41 -15.55 -13.46
N PHE A 355 20.12 -16.44 -14.41
CA PHE A 355 19.66 -17.82 -14.14
C PHE A 355 20.70 -18.91 -14.45
N GLY A 356 21.89 -18.59 -14.92
CA GLY A 356 22.91 -19.59 -15.28
C GLY A 356 22.65 -20.32 -16.62
N PHE A 357 23.73 -20.81 -17.26
CA PHE A 357 23.73 -21.28 -18.64
C PHE A 357 22.78 -22.45 -18.95
N SER A 358 22.59 -23.39 -18.02
CA SER A 358 21.72 -24.56 -18.24
C SER A 358 20.23 -24.21 -18.21
N GLN A 359 19.82 -23.25 -17.38
CA GLN A 359 18.44 -22.75 -17.34
C GLN A 359 18.15 -21.87 -18.57
N MET A 360 19.16 -21.19 -19.08
CA MET A 360 19.14 -20.42 -20.33
C MET A 360 18.66 -21.25 -21.53
N ILE A 361 19.29 -22.37 -21.74
CA ILE A 361 18.98 -23.28 -22.86
C ILE A 361 17.54 -23.81 -22.70
N LYS A 362 17.17 -24.23 -21.50
CA LYS A 362 15.80 -24.73 -21.20
C LYS A 362 14.73 -23.64 -21.45
N LEU A 363 14.98 -22.40 -21.04
CA LEU A 363 14.05 -21.29 -21.22
C LEU A 363 13.94 -20.91 -22.70
N GLY A 364 15.06 -20.86 -23.44
CA GLY A 364 15.06 -20.59 -24.89
C GLY A 364 14.23 -21.63 -25.66
N PHE A 365 14.44 -22.90 -25.40
CA PHE A 365 13.62 -23.98 -26.01
C PHE A 365 12.15 -23.91 -25.58
N ALA A 366 11.86 -23.48 -24.36
CA ALA A 366 10.49 -23.37 -23.86
C ALA A 366 9.67 -22.27 -24.57
N PHE A 367 10.33 -21.27 -25.20
CA PHE A 367 9.68 -20.18 -25.93
C PHE A 367 9.53 -20.41 -27.45
N ILE A 368 10.09 -21.49 -28.01
CA ILE A 368 9.99 -21.79 -29.45
C ILE A 368 8.52 -21.78 -29.94
N PRO A 369 7.56 -22.40 -29.22
CA PRO A 369 6.14 -22.40 -29.67
C PRO A 369 5.54 -20.99 -29.72
N GLU A 370 5.85 -20.12 -28.76
CA GLU A 370 5.38 -18.74 -28.73
C GLU A 370 6.04 -17.87 -29.81
N MET A 371 7.33 -18.10 -30.10
CA MET A 371 8.01 -17.47 -31.22
C MET A 371 7.38 -17.87 -32.56
N TRP A 372 7.05 -19.14 -32.74
CA TRP A 372 6.36 -19.63 -33.91
C TRP A 372 4.96 -19.00 -34.07
N MET A 373 4.22 -18.89 -32.98
CA MET A 373 2.90 -18.24 -32.95
C MET A 373 3.00 -16.76 -33.35
N VAL A 374 4.01 -16.04 -32.85
CA VAL A 374 4.29 -14.63 -33.21
C VAL A 374 4.63 -14.49 -34.69
N LEU A 375 5.42 -15.44 -35.24
CA LEU A 375 5.80 -15.43 -36.66
C LEU A 375 4.62 -15.71 -37.59
N THR A 376 3.66 -16.52 -37.17
CA THR A 376 2.52 -16.94 -38.00
C THR A 376 1.24 -16.15 -37.76
N GLY A 377 1.02 -15.66 -36.53
CA GLY A 377 -0.21 -14.98 -36.10
C GLY A 377 -0.04 -13.54 -35.60
N GLY A 378 1.20 -13.03 -35.57
CA GLY A 378 1.50 -11.71 -35.02
C GLY A 378 1.62 -11.71 -33.48
N VAL A 379 2.03 -10.57 -32.92
CA VAL A 379 2.13 -10.40 -31.47
C VAL A 379 0.74 -10.18 -30.89
N PRO A 380 0.31 -11.00 -29.90
CA PRO A 380 -0.97 -10.79 -29.23
C PRO A 380 -0.99 -9.43 -28.51
N LYS A 381 -2.10 -8.72 -28.56
CA LYS A 381 -2.26 -7.44 -27.84
C LYS A 381 -2.25 -7.62 -26.32
N LEU A 382 -2.73 -8.77 -25.84
CA LEU A 382 -2.77 -9.10 -24.43
C LEU A 382 -2.54 -10.61 -24.24
N VAL A 383 -1.77 -10.98 -23.24
CA VAL A 383 -1.63 -12.35 -22.75
C VAL A 383 -2.31 -12.45 -21.41
N LEU A 384 -3.25 -13.38 -21.28
CA LEU A 384 -4.00 -13.63 -20.07
C LEU A 384 -3.55 -14.97 -19.46
N MET A 385 -3.47 -15.05 -18.12
CA MET A 385 -2.96 -16.18 -17.37
C MET A 385 -3.93 -16.49 -16.23
N ALA A 386 -4.79 -17.50 -16.41
CA ALA A 386 -5.70 -17.97 -15.36
C ALA A 386 -5.08 -19.21 -14.70
N GLU A 387 -4.73 -19.09 -13.41
CA GLU A 387 -4.19 -20.17 -12.61
C GLU A 387 -5.28 -20.81 -11.74
N PHE A 388 -5.36 -22.12 -11.77
CA PHE A 388 -6.29 -22.93 -10.98
C PHE A 388 -5.47 -23.74 -9.97
N ALA A 389 -5.81 -23.61 -8.70
CA ALA A 389 -5.14 -24.31 -7.61
C ALA A 389 -6.16 -25.16 -6.85
N GLU A 390 -5.85 -26.48 -6.70
CA GLU A 390 -6.77 -27.46 -6.12
C GLU A 390 -6.05 -28.46 -5.21
N ASP A 391 -6.78 -29.46 -4.68
CA ASP A 391 -6.24 -30.46 -3.78
C ASP A 391 -5.46 -31.56 -4.53
N THR A 392 -5.68 -31.71 -5.85
CA THR A 392 -4.98 -32.67 -6.73
C THR A 392 -4.61 -32.03 -8.06
N ASP A 393 -3.59 -32.58 -8.74
CA ASP A 393 -3.19 -32.15 -10.09
C ASP A 393 -4.32 -32.36 -11.11
N GLU A 394 -5.05 -33.48 -10.97
CA GLU A 394 -6.16 -33.81 -11.83
C GLU A 394 -7.28 -32.77 -11.76
N GLU A 395 -7.68 -32.35 -10.55
CA GLU A 395 -8.71 -31.31 -10.35
C GLU A 395 -8.28 -29.96 -10.91
N ALA A 396 -7.04 -29.54 -10.68
CA ALA A 396 -6.51 -28.29 -11.21
C ALA A 396 -6.47 -28.29 -12.75
N ILE A 397 -6.02 -29.41 -13.36
CA ILE A 397 -5.97 -29.57 -14.82
C ILE A 397 -7.38 -29.61 -15.41
N GLU A 398 -8.34 -30.27 -14.74
CA GLU A 398 -9.72 -30.37 -15.22
C GLU A 398 -10.42 -29.02 -15.22
N LYS A 399 -10.27 -28.22 -14.16
CA LYS A 399 -10.78 -26.83 -14.11
C LYS A 399 -10.18 -25.96 -15.21
N ALA A 400 -8.87 -26.01 -15.40
CA ALA A 400 -8.19 -25.26 -16.45
C ALA A 400 -8.64 -25.72 -17.86
N ARG A 401 -8.94 -27.01 -18.03
CA ARG A 401 -9.49 -27.57 -19.28
C ARG A 401 -10.94 -27.11 -19.50
N ALA A 402 -11.78 -27.15 -18.47
CA ALA A 402 -13.17 -26.66 -18.53
C ALA A 402 -13.21 -25.18 -18.91
N ALA A 403 -12.40 -24.33 -18.26
CA ALA A 403 -12.25 -22.92 -18.63
C ALA A 403 -11.80 -22.74 -20.10
N ARG A 404 -10.86 -23.56 -20.58
CA ARG A 404 -10.46 -23.56 -21.99
C ARG A 404 -11.60 -23.92 -22.92
N MET A 405 -12.40 -24.93 -22.57
CA MET A 405 -13.57 -25.35 -23.38
C MET A 405 -14.66 -24.28 -23.40
N ALA A 406 -14.85 -23.55 -22.32
CA ALA A 406 -15.79 -22.42 -22.27
C ALA A 406 -15.43 -21.29 -23.25
N LEU A 407 -14.18 -21.19 -23.69
CA LEU A 407 -13.75 -20.23 -24.70
C LEU A 407 -13.96 -20.72 -26.15
N HIS A 408 -14.51 -21.91 -26.34
CA HIS A 408 -14.79 -22.40 -27.68
C HIS A 408 -15.72 -21.46 -28.45
N GLY A 409 -15.40 -21.21 -29.72
CA GLY A 409 -16.13 -20.25 -30.57
C GLY A 409 -15.63 -18.80 -30.49
N LEU A 410 -14.73 -18.47 -29.54
CA LEU A 410 -14.06 -17.18 -29.53
C LEU A 410 -12.75 -17.23 -30.35
N ALA A 411 -12.43 -16.12 -31.00
CA ALA A 411 -11.20 -15.98 -31.82
C ALA A 411 -9.94 -15.78 -30.94
N VAL A 412 -9.60 -16.81 -30.15
CA VAL A 412 -8.43 -16.80 -29.25
C VAL A 412 -7.57 -18.05 -29.46
N SER A 413 -6.26 -17.88 -29.29
CA SER A 413 -5.33 -19.01 -29.14
C SER A 413 -5.12 -19.30 -27.66
N THR A 414 -5.08 -20.58 -27.28
CA THR A 414 -4.96 -20.98 -25.88
C THR A 414 -3.89 -22.05 -25.69
N LYS A 415 -3.23 -22.02 -24.52
CA LYS A 415 -2.29 -23.06 -24.11
C LYS A 415 -2.58 -23.47 -22.67
N LEU A 416 -2.52 -24.78 -22.40
CA LEU A 416 -2.66 -25.32 -21.07
C LEU A 416 -1.28 -25.71 -20.53
N ALA A 417 -0.84 -25.06 -19.46
CA ALA A 417 0.32 -25.45 -18.66
C ALA A 417 -0.17 -26.31 -17.50
N LYS A 418 0.24 -27.60 -17.50
CA LYS A 418 -0.26 -28.61 -16.58
C LYS A 418 0.62 -28.78 -15.33
N SER A 419 1.64 -27.93 -15.17
CA SER A 419 2.53 -27.93 -14.03
C SER A 419 3.14 -26.56 -13.81
N GLU A 420 3.61 -26.28 -12.60
CA GLU A 420 4.32 -25.06 -12.27
C GLU A 420 5.54 -24.81 -13.18
N ALA A 421 6.28 -25.86 -13.52
CA ALA A 421 7.43 -25.74 -14.42
C ALA A 421 7.05 -25.22 -15.81
N GLN A 422 5.86 -25.59 -16.33
CA GLN A 422 5.34 -25.09 -17.60
C GLN A 422 4.79 -23.68 -17.47
N ALA A 423 4.21 -23.32 -16.32
CA ALA A 423 3.66 -21.99 -16.03
C ALA A 423 4.76 -20.95 -15.74
N ALA A 424 5.89 -21.39 -15.17
CA ALA A 424 6.97 -20.52 -14.67
C ALA A 424 7.46 -19.48 -15.68
N LYS A 425 7.51 -19.81 -16.98
CA LYS A 425 7.97 -18.87 -18.02
C LYS A 425 7.02 -17.66 -18.17
N TYR A 426 5.71 -17.86 -18.05
CA TYR A 426 4.71 -16.79 -18.15
C TYR A 426 4.77 -15.89 -16.91
N TRP A 427 4.89 -16.50 -15.73
CA TRP A 427 5.13 -15.78 -14.48
C TRP A 427 6.42 -14.96 -14.51
N THR A 428 7.51 -15.51 -15.07
CA THR A 428 8.77 -14.77 -15.23
C THR A 428 8.58 -13.53 -16.08
N ILE A 429 7.90 -13.62 -17.24
CA ILE A 429 7.58 -12.45 -18.07
C ILE A 429 6.79 -11.43 -17.25
N ARG A 430 5.72 -11.85 -16.58
CA ARG A 430 4.83 -10.98 -15.82
C ARG A 430 5.55 -10.24 -14.66
N ARG A 431 6.42 -10.94 -13.94
CA ARG A 431 7.11 -10.37 -12.76
C ARG A 431 8.38 -9.60 -13.11
N GLU A 432 9.18 -10.10 -14.04
CA GLU A 432 10.50 -9.52 -14.35
C GLU A 432 10.43 -8.36 -15.34
N SER A 433 9.45 -8.31 -16.22
CA SER A 433 9.34 -7.27 -17.26
C SER A 433 9.37 -5.86 -16.67
N PHE A 434 8.69 -5.65 -15.55
CA PHE A 434 8.67 -4.35 -14.87
C PHE A 434 10.03 -3.97 -14.25
N ALA A 435 10.70 -4.93 -13.61
CA ALA A 435 12.04 -4.72 -13.04
C ALA A 435 13.07 -4.43 -14.14
N LEU A 436 12.99 -5.12 -15.27
CA LEU A 436 13.85 -4.91 -16.43
C LEU A 436 13.59 -3.57 -17.11
N LEU A 437 12.33 -3.15 -17.21
CA LEU A 437 11.95 -1.85 -17.74
C LEU A 437 12.64 -0.74 -16.94
N ARG A 438 12.50 -0.77 -15.61
CA ARG A 438 13.13 0.21 -14.70
C ARG A 438 14.65 0.25 -14.82
N LYS A 439 15.32 -0.89 -15.02
CA LYS A 439 16.78 -0.99 -15.06
C LYS A 439 17.39 -0.53 -16.38
N ASN A 440 16.67 -0.67 -17.50
CA ASN A 440 17.24 -0.50 -18.85
C ASN A 440 16.86 0.83 -19.53
N LEU A 441 15.94 1.59 -18.99
CA LEU A 441 15.54 2.87 -19.55
C LEU A 441 16.34 4.01 -18.91
N LYS A 442 17.50 4.33 -19.52
CA LYS A 442 18.33 5.46 -19.06
C LYS A 442 17.55 6.78 -19.18
N GLY A 443 17.45 7.51 -18.07
CA GLY A 443 16.83 8.85 -18.01
C GLY A 443 15.30 8.85 -17.94
N LEU A 444 14.63 7.69 -17.96
CA LEU A 444 13.19 7.57 -17.73
C LEU A 444 12.89 6.93 -16.39
N TYR A 445 11.80 7.39 -15.77
CA TYR A 445 11.26 6.91 -14.51
C TYR A 445 9.92 6.23 -14.75
N ALA A 446 9.67 5.14 -14.06
CA ALA A 446 8.33 4.61 -13.91
C ALA A 446 7.50 5.57 -13.05
N ALA A 447 6.46 6.16 -13.62
CA ALA A 447 5.63 7.17 -12.98
C ALA A 447 4.21 6.62 -12.76
N PRO A 448 3.91 5.99 -11.60
CA PRO A 448 2.65 5.29 -11.37
C PRO A 448 1.51 6.25 -10.96
N PHE A 449 1.31 7.34 -11.70
CA PHE A 449 0.32 8.38 -11.37
C PHE A 449 -1.10 8.04 -11.85
N ILE A 450 -1.24 7.19 -12.87
CA ILE A 450 -2.51 6.66 -13.39
C ILE A 450 -2.56 5.12 -13.26
N ASP A 451 -1.78 4.61 -12.35
CA ASP A 451 -1.68 3.19 -12.02
C ASP A 451 -2.83 2.73 -11.12
N ASP A 452 -3.07 1.40 -11.09
CA ASP A 452 -3.94 0.76 -10.11
C ASP A 452 -5.44 1.07 -10.26
N LEU A 453 -5.91 1.28 -11.50
CA LEU A 453 -7.32 1.54 -11.81
C LEU A 453 -8.14 0.24 -11.74
N VAL A 454 -9.37 0.33 -11.23
CA VAL A 454 -10.30 -0.81 -11.18
C VAL A 454 -11.64 -0.40 -11.78
N VAL A 455 -12.11 -1.15 -12.77
CA VAL A 455 -13.41 -0.92 -13.42
C VAL A 455 -14.08 -2.26 -13.67
N HIS A 456 -15.38 -2.38 -13.36
CA HIS A 456 -16.10 -3.65 -13.55
C HIS A 456 -15.93 -4.20 -14.97
N PRO A 457 -15.69 -5.50 -15.18
CA PRO A 457 -15.43 -6.09 -16.50
C PRO A 457 -16.50 -5.76 -17.55
N ASP A 458 -17.77 -5.67 -17.18
CA ASP A 458 -18.87 -5.34 -18.08
C ASP A 458 -18.71 -3.97 -18.76
N ASN A 459 -17.94 -3.07 -18.17
CA ASN A 459 -17.67 -1.73 -18.71
C ASN A 459 -16.44 -1.69 -19.65
N TYR A 460 -15.68 -2.77 -19.78
CA TYR A 460 -14.46 -2.79 -20.60
C TYR A 460 -14.66 -2.38 -22.07
N PRO A 461 -15.75 -2.79 -22.75
CA PRO A 461 -15.95 -2.40 -24.14
C PRO A 461 -15.96 -0.89 -24.39
N GLN A 462 -16.43 -0.12 -23.40
CA GLN A 462 -16.51 1.33 -23.47
C GLN A 462 -15.31 2.00 -22.79
N PHE A 463 -14.90 1.50 -21.63
CA PHE A 463 -13.82 2.05 -20.82
C PHE A 463 -12.46 1.98 -21.51
N ILE A 464 -12.07 0.81 -22.03
CA ILE A 464 -10.73 0.60 -22.59
C ILE A 464 -10.46 1.48 -23.81
N PRO A 465 -11.37 1.58 -24.83
CA PRO A 465 -11.16 2.48 -25.94
C PRO A 465 -11.07 3.97 -25.55
N GLU A 466 -11.91 4.42 -24.60
CA GLU A 466 -11.89 5.80 -24.12
C GLU A 466 -10.58 6.13 -23.41
N LEU A 467 -10.11 5.22 -22.54
CA LEU A 467 -8.82 5.36 -21.86
C LEU A 467 -7.65 5.39 -22.86
N TYR A 468 -7.62 4.47 -23.81
CA TYR A 468 -6.56 4.44 -24.83
C TYR A 468 -6.56 5.67 -25.72
N ALA A 469 -7.73 6.20 -26.10
CA ALA A 469 -7.83 7.43 -26.87
C ALA A 469 -7.13 8.57 -26.12
N LEU A 470 -7.45 8.75 -24.83
CA LEU A 470 -6.83 9.77 -23.99
C LEU A 470 -5.31 9.56 -23.84
N LEU A 471 -4.83 8.32 -23.60
CA LEU A 471 -3.40 8.05 -23.46
C LEU A 471 -2.62 8.29 -24.76
N ASN A 472 -3.22 7.98 -25.92
CA ASN A 472 -2.62 8.20 -27.24
C ASN A 472 -2.50 9.69 -27.59
N GLU A 473 -3.47 10.53 -27.20
CA GLU A 473 -3.38 11.99 -27.36
C GLU A 473 -2.14 12.57 -26.66
N HIS A 474 -1.76 11.99 -25.53
CA HIS A 474 -0.60 12.40 -24.75
C HIS A 474 0.74 11.76 -25.18
N HIS A 475 0.74 10.89 -26.20
CA HIS A 475 1.93 10.23 -26.75
C HIS A 475 2.83 9.56 -25.69
N LEU A 476 2.25 9.05 -24.63
CA LEU A 476 2.97 8.41 -23.53
C LEU A 476 3.56 7.07 -23.95
N LEU A 477 4.78 6.79 -23.51
CA LEU A 477 5.31 5.44 -23.47
C LEU A 477 4.89 4.81 -22.14
N TYR A 478 4.12 3.72 -22.17
CA TYR A 478 3.63 3.04 -20.98
C TYR A 478 3.58 1.52 -21.17
N THR A 479 3.45 0.79 -20.09
CA THR A 479 3.12 -0.63 -20.08
C THR A 479 1.82 -0.86 -19.34
N ILE A 480 1.05 -1.88 -19.74
CA ILE A 480 -0.15 -2.33 -19.04
C ILE A 480 0.06 -3.77 -18.60
N ALA A 481 -0.15 -3.99 -17.33
CA ALA A 481 -0.26 -5.31 -16.73
C ALA A 481 -1.36 -5.24 -15.66
N GLY A 482 -1.83 -6.37 -15.13
CA GLY A 482 -2.82 -6.27 -14.05
C GLY A 482 -3.41 -7.59 -13.65
N HIS A 483 -4.20 -7.50 -12.59
CA HIS A 483 -5.02 -8.58 -12.06
C HIS A 483 -6.37 -8.55 -12.78
N ILE A 484 -6.39 -9.11 -14.00
CA ILE A 484 -7.56 -8.96 -14.90
C ILE A 484 -8.84 -9.60 -14.32
N GLY A 485 -8.68 -10.63 -13.48
CA GLY A 485 -9.80 -11.24 -12.76
C GLY A 485 -10.48 -10.31 -11.76
N ASP A 486 -9.71 -9.40 -11.17
CA ASP A 486 -10.19 -8.32 -10.31
C ASP A 486 -10.52 -7.04 -11.08
N ALA A 487 -10.39 -7.07 -12.39
CA ALA A 487 -10.55 -5.88 -13.24
C ALA A 487 -9.60 -4.72 -12.89
N ASN A 488 -8.45 -5.03 -12.32
CA ASN A 488 -7.47 -4.08 -11.83
C ASN A 488 -6.31 -3.93 -12.84
N PHE A 489 -6.11 -2.70 -13.33
CA PHE A 489 -5.09 -2.37 -14.33
C PHE A 489 -3.94 -1.57 -13.72
N HIS A 490 -2.72 -2.03 -13.99
CA HIS A 490 -1.50 -1.30 -13.68
C HIS A 490 -0.96 -0.65 -14.96
N ILE A 491 -1.21 0.65 -15.08
CA ILE A 491 -0.72 1.48 -16.21
C ILE A 491 0.44 2.30 -15.70
N ILE A 492 1.63 2.02 -16.21
CA ILE A 492 2.85 2.68 -15.73
C ILE A 492 3.50 3.45 -16.86
N PRO A 493 3.27 4.76 -16.94
CA PRO A 493 3.98 5.63 -17.85
C PRO A 493 5.46 5.74 -17.51
N LEU A 494 6.28 5.93 -18.54
CA LEU A 494 7.70 6.13 -18.46
C LEU A 494 8.01 7.60 -18.76
N MET A 495 8.48 8.33 -17.75
CA MET A 495 8.60 9.78 -17.83
C MET A 495 10.00 10.27 -17.47
N ASN A 496 10.48 11.29 -18.15
CA ASN A 496 11.69 12.00 -17.77
C ASN A 496 11.33 13.05 -16.69
N MET A 497 11.57 12.73 -15.44
CA MET A 497 11.22 13.62 -14.31
C MET A 497 12.06 14.89 -14.25
N LYS A 498 13.18 14.99 -15.00
CA LYS A 498 13.95 16.25 -15.17
C LYS A 498 13.23 17.23 -16.10
N ASP A 499 12.40 16.73 -17.03
CA ASP A 499 11.66 17.58 -17.95
C ASP A 499 10.41 18.18 -17.27
N PRO A 500 10.30 19.52 -17.17
CA PRO A 500 9.12 20.17 -16.60
C PRO A 500 7.83 19.86 -17.35
N ARG A 501 7.91 19.51 -18.66
CA ARG A 501 6.73 19.17 -19.46
C ARG A 501 6.10 17.88 -18.94
N HIS A 502 6.91 16.84 -18.71
CA HIS A 502 6.42 15.57 -18.15
C HIS A 502 5.83 15.74 -16.76
N ARG A 503 6.40 16.62 -15.91
CA ARG A 503 5.81 16.89 -14.59
C ARG A 503 4.46 17.62 -14.67
N ARG A 504 4.29 18.54 -15.64
CA ARG A 504 2.98 19.18 -15.90
C ARG A 504 1.96 18.17 -16.42
N GLU A 505 2.38 17.29 -17.34
CA GLU A 505 1.53 16.25 -17.91
C GLU A 505 0.94 15.31 -16.86
N ILE A 506 1.69 14.97 -15.80
CA ILE A 506 1.15 14.21 -14.65
C ILE A 506 -0.08 14.94 -14.05
N ILE A 507 0.02 16.24 -13.81
CA ILE A 507 -1.05 17.04 -13.21
C ILE A 507 -2.26 17.19 -14.15
N GLU A 508 -2.02 17.30 -15.45
CA GLU A 508 -3.07 17.54 -16.46
C GLU A 508 -3.82 16.25 -16.84
N LEU A 509 -3.11 15.13 -16.94
CA LEU A 509 -3.68 13.86 -17.38
C LEU A 509 -4.39 13.11 -16.25
N GLN A 510 -3.85 13.15 -15.04
CA GLN A 510 -4.35 12.37 -13.92
C GLN A 510 -5.85 12.58 -13.62
N PRO A 511 -6.38 13.82 -13.48
CA PRO A 511 -7.79 14.02 -13.25
C PRO A 511 -8.66 13.51 -14.41
N LYS A 512 -8.25 13.68 -15.66
CA LYS A 512 -9.00 13.19 -16.83
C LYS A 512 -9.16 11.67 -16.82
N VAL A 513 -8.09 10.94 -16.46
CA VAL A 513 -8.15 9.48 -16.31
C VAL A 513 -9.10 9.10 -15.17
N TYR A 514 -9.04 9.79 -14.04
CA TYR A 514 -9.91 9.51 -12.89
C TYR A 514 -11.38 9.85 -13.16
N GLU A 515 -11.67 10.87 -13.96
CA GLU A 515 -13.02 11.19 -14.43
C GLU A 515 -13.60 10.05 -15.31
N ILE A 516 -12.78 9.47 -16.19
CA ILE A 516 -13.18 8.28 -16.97
C ILE A 516 -13.48 7.11 -16.02
N VAL A 517 -12.60 6.83 -15.04
CA VAL A 517 -12.82 5.75 -14.07
C VAL A 517 -14.12 5.97 -13.29
N ALA A 518 -14.36 7.18 -12.79
CA ALA A 518 -15.56 7.53 -12.03
C ALA A 518 -16.84 7.43 -12.88
N LYS A 519 -16.79 7.83 -14.15
CA LYS A 519 -17.89 7.66 -15.12
C LYS A 519 -18.37 6.21 -15.21
N TYR A 520 -17.45 5.25 -15.12
CA TYR A 520 -17.74 3.81 -15.13
C TYR A 520 -17.88 3.22 -13.71
N LYS A 521 -18.08 4.05 -12.67
CA LYS A 521 -18.24 3.63 -11.27
C LYS A 521 -17.09 2.76 -10.77
N GLY A 522 -15.89 3.02 -11.27
CA GLY A 522 -14.67 2.33 -10.89
C GLY A 522 -14.02 2.90 -9.61
N SER A 523 -12.87 2.32 -9.24
CA SER A 523 -11.98 2.86 -8.21
C SER A 523 -10.69 3.37 -8.82
N ILE A 524 -10.22 4.53 -8.37
CA ILE A 524 -8.95 5.14 -8.79
C ILE A 524 -7.73 4.46 -8.15
N THR A 525 -7.95 3.55 -7.19
CA THR A 525 -6.90 2.71 -6.59
C THR A 525 -7.50 1.43 -6.02
N GLY A 526 -7.04 0.29 -6.52
CA GLY A 526 -7.43 -1.03 -6.04
C GLY A 526 -6.67 -1.46 -4.79
N GLU A 527 -5.35 -1.26 -4.77
CA GLU A 527 -4.45 -1.79 -3.75
C GLU A 527 -3.30 -0.86 -3.35
N HIS A 528 -2.88 0.12 -4.20
CA HIS A 528 -1.75 1.01 -3.91
C HIS A 528 -2.08 2.14 -2.95
N ASN A 529 -3.36 2.43 -2.72
CA ASN A 529 -3.87 3.44 -1.81
C ASN A 529 -3.68 4.88 -2.32
N ASP A 530 -4.01 5.91 -1.49
CA ASP A 530 -4.12 7.29 -1.95
C ASP A 530 -2.79 8.06 -1.94
N GLY A 531 -2.08 8.03 -0.81
CA GLY A 531 -0.81 8.75 -0.62
C GLY A 531 -0.89 10.23 -0.95
N ILE A 532 0.21 10.77 -1.48
CA ILE A 532 0.29 12.15 -2.01
C ILE A 532 -0.42 12.23 -3.37
N ILE A 533 -0.31 11.15 -4.17
CA ILE A 533 -0.67 11.20 -5.59
C ILE A 533 -2.18 11.26 -5.85
N ARG A 534 -3.01 10.57 -5.03
CA ARG A 534 -4.45 10.42 -5.27
C ARG A 534 -5.32 11.21 -4.31
N THR A 535 -4.83 11.55 -3.11
CA THR A 535 -5.63 12.28 -2.09
C THR A 535 -6.34 13.52 -2.64
N PRO A 536 -5.71 14.40 -3.48
CA PRO A 536 -6.40 15.59 -4.02
C PRO A 536 -7.57 15.26 -4.94
N TYR A 537 -7.65 14.06 -5.46
CA TYR A 537 -8.62 13.66 -6.49
C TYR A 537 -9.73 12.73 -5.96
N LEU A 538 -9.74 12.40 -4.67
CA LEU A 538 -10.77 11.53 -4.07
C LEU A 538 -12.19 12.07 -4.29
N GLY A 539 -12.34 13.40 -4.39
CA GLY A 539 -13.62 14.04 -4.68
C GLY A 539 -14.22 13.68 -6.04
N ILE A 540 -13.39 13.34 -7.04
CA ILE A 540 -13.86 12.86 -8.36
C ILE A 540 -14.64 11.55 -8.21
N MET A 541 -14.17 10.65 -7.34
CA MET A 541 -14.78 9.34 -7.12
C MET A 541 -15.95 9.40 -6.14
N TYR A 542 -15.81 10.16 -5.06
CA TYR A 542 -16.72 10.07 -3.91
C TYR A 542 -17.66 11.28 -3.73
N GLY A 543 -17.37 12.42 -4.39
CA GLY A 543 -18.13 13.64 -4.20
C GLY A 543 -17.88 14.33 -2.84
N GLU A 544 -18.44 15.53 -2.68
CA GLU A 544 -18.18 16.38 -1.50
C GLU A 544 -18.62 15.78 -0.16
N THR A 545 -19.76 15.08 -0.13
CA THR A 545 -20.31 14.53 1.11
C THR A 545 -19.35 13.52 1.72
N MET A 546 -18.85 12.57 0.94
CA MET A 546 -17.92 11.57 1.43
C MET A 546 -16.55 12.17 1.80
N ILE A 547 -16.09 13.20 1.08
CA ILE A 547 -14.85 13.89 1.47
C ILE A 547 -14.99 14.52 2.85
N LYS A 548 -16.11 15.18 3.14
CA LYS A 548 -16.40 15.72 4.48
C LYS A 548 -16.46 14.62 5.55
N LEU A 549 -17.01 13.45 5.23
CA LEU A 549 -17.02 12.31 6.16
C LEU A 549 -15.63 11.72 6.40
N PHE A 550 -14.77 11.68 5.39
CA PHE A 550 -13.37 11.29 5.56
C PHE A 550 -12.59 12.29 6.41
N GLU A 551 -12.78 13.58 6.18
CA GLU A 551 -12.18 14.66 6.98
C GLU A 551 -12.66 14.59 8.44
N GLU A 552 -13.95 14.37 8.66
CA GLU A 552 -14.52 14.22 10.00
C GLU A 552 -13.97 12.94 10.69
N THR A 553 -13.86 11.82 9.98
CA THR A 553 -13.23 10.60 10.49
C THR A 553 -11.78 10.89 10.93
N LYS A 554 -11.01 11.58 10.09
CA LYS A 554 -9.65 12.00 10.43
C LYS A 554 -9.63 12.88 11.67
N ARG A 555 -10.53 13.86 11.77
CA ARG A 555 -10.63 14.79 12.92
C ARG A 555 -11.00 14.08 14.22
N ILE A 556 -11.86 13.06 14.16
CA ILE A 556 -12.23 12.24 15.34
C ILE A 556 -11.00 11.47 15.87
N PHE A 557 -10.20 10.87 15.01
CA PHE A 557 -9.00 10.12 15.42
C PHE A 557 -7.79 11.03 15.73
N ASP A 558 -7.68 12.16 15.05
CA ASP A 558 -6.49 13.00 15.10
C ASP A 558 -6.87 14.49 14.95
N PRO A 559 -7.41 15.09 16.02
CA PRO A 559 -7.95 16.46 15.99
C PRO A 559 -6.87 17.53 15.73
N LEU A 560 -5.60 17.26 16.04
CA LEU A 560 -4.49 18.20 15.87
C LEU A 560 -3.66 17.97 14.59
N GLY A 561 -3.96 16.92 13.82
CA GLY A 561 -3.19 16.59 12.62
C GLY A 561 -1.76 16.11 12.93
N VAL A 562 -1.57 15.35 13.98
CA VAL A 562 -0.29 14.75 14.42
C VAL A 562 0.18 13.68 13.43
N LEU A 563 -0.76 12.85 12.95
CA LEU A 563 -0.49 11.62 12.21
C LEU A 563 -0.63 11.82 10.71
N ASN A 564 0.45 11.68 9.97
CA ASN A 564 0.56 11.64 8.51
C ASN A 564 -0.35 12.64 7.75
N PRO A 565 -0.28 13.96 8.01
CA PRO A 565 -1.17 14.94 7.38
C PRO A 565 -0.99 15.00 5.86
N GLY A 566 -2.08 15.33 5.13
CA GLY A 566 -2.10 15.48 3.67
C GLY A 566 -2.14 14.16 2.90
N LYS A 567 -2.47 13.04 3.56
CA LYS A 567 -2.80 11.75 2.94
C LYS A 567 -4.17 11.31 3.39
N LYS A 568 -4.93 10.65 2.53
CA LYS A 568 -6.33 10.28 2.75
C LYS A 568 -7.28 11.49 2.83
N THR A 569 -6.84 12.58 3.42
CA THR A 569 -7.57 13.85 3.56
C THR A 569 -6.61 15.03 3.51
N GLY A 570 -7.10 16.21 3.13
CA GLY A 570 -6.37 17.47 3.18
C GLY A 570 -5.15 17.58 2.25
N GLY A 571 -4.94 16.64 1.34
CA GLY A 571 -3.89 16.71 0.32
C GLY A 571 -4.27 17.65 -0.82
N THR A 572 -3.28 18.32 -1.39
CA THR A 572 -3.47 19.34 -2.44
C THR A 572 -2.67 19.01 -3.71
N ILE A 573 -3.07 19.61 -4.83
CA ILE A 573 -2.29 19.53 -6.08
C ILE A 573 -0.90 20.14 -5.90
N ASP A 574 -0.76 21.15 -5.05
CA ASP A 574 0.55 21.74 -4.74
C ASP A 574 1.44 20.78 -3.92
N ASP A 575 0.86 19.91 -3.11
CA ASP A 575 1.61 18.81 -2.48
C ASP A 575 2.23 17.88 -3.52
N ILE A 576 1.49 17.55 -4.58
CA ILE A 576 2.00 16.76 -5.71
C ILE A 576 3.16 17.51 -6.38
N LYS A 577 2.93 18.75 -6.85
CA LYS A 577 3.93 19.56 -7.56
C LYS A 577 5.22 19.73 -6.76
N ASN A 578 5.08 20.10 -5.47
CA ASN A 578 6.21 20.40 -4.58
C ASN A 578 6.95 19.17 -4.05
N SER A 579 6.44 17.97 -4.33
CA SER A 579 7.05 16.71 -3.90
C SER A 579 7.63 15.89 -5.05
N MET A 580 7.34 16.22 -6.32
CA MET A 580 7.90 15.50 -7.47
C MET A 580 9.42 15.57 -7.48
N ILE A 581 10.06 14.44 -7.76
CA ILE A 581 11.51 14.34 -7.95
C ILE A 581 11.94 15.25 -9.10
N GLN A 582 12.94 16.10 -8.86
CA GLN A 582 13.50 17.01 -9.87
C GLN A 582 14.93 16.65 -10.25
N ASN A 583 15.68 16.06 -9.32
CA ASN A 583 17.07 15.67 -9.49
C ASN A 583 17.19 14.13 -9.39
N VAL A 584 17.45 13.50 -10.51
CA VAL A 584 17.62 12.05 -10.62
C VAL A 584 19.05 11.73 -11.05
#